data_2f19501f38f744505c5bdb6c801bf1f1
#
_entry.id   2f19501f38f744505c5bdb6c801bf1f1
#
_cell.length_a   1.000
_cell.length_b   1.000
_cell.length_c   1.000
_cell.angle_alpha   90.00
_cell.angle_beta   90.00
_cell.angle_gamma   90.00
#
_symmetry.space_group_name_H-M   'P 1'
#
loop_
_entity.id
_entity.type
_entity.pdbx_description
1 polymer ?
#
loop_
_entity_poly.entity_id
_entity_poly.type
_entity_poly.pdbx_seq_one_letter_code
_entity_poly.pdbx_strand_id
1 'polypeptide(L)'
;MTALSELDILIGGDLITGVEGLEVGADFEDHYLKCPSGGFILFGRNAGSAAQVRALTDCLRDVALAHNPDHPTPLIGIDQEGGSLSPLRGIVSSLPGNMGLAATGDPEAARYAGYVTGCDLTTLGISLNFAPVLDLTREPLNPAVSTRSFGDDPDRAAGFGREYARGLVEAGVLFTVKHFPGHGVSPDDSHVSMPECLMSVEDLARQDLVPFVQAVKWPGAAFMATHVKFSAIDATRPASLSRDVITGLLRGKMGFDGVVLTDCLEMG
;
A
#
# COMPACT_ATOMS: atom_id res chain seq x y z
N MET A 1 -23.53 6.52 25.90
CA MET A 1 -22.36 5.81 25.35
C MET A 1 -21.29 5.83 26.45
N THR A 2 -20.67 4.67 26.73
CA THR A 2 -19.48 4.60 27.59
C THR A 2 -18.34 5.32 26.86
N ALA A 3 -17.61 6.21 27.53
CA ALA A 3 -16.43 6.83 26.92
C ALA A 3 -15.42 5.74 26.52
N LEU A 4 -14.81 5.89 25.34
CA LEU A 4 -13.73 5.00 24.90
C LEU A 4 -12.55 5.08 25.88
N SER A 5 -11.90 3.95 26.13
CA SER A 5 -10.64 3.97 26.86
C SER A 5 -9.52 4.54 25.98
N GLU A 6 -8.43 4.99 26.59
CA GLU A 6 -7.23 5.42 25.88
C GLU A 6 -6.69 4.29 24.97
N LEU A 7 -6.82 3.03 25.40
CA LEU A 7 -6.42 1.86 24.62
C LEU A 7 -7.29 1.68 23.37
N ASP A 8 -8.61 1.88 23.47
CA ASP A 8 -9.52 1.76 22.30
C ASP A 8 -9.17 2.82 21.24
N ILE A 9 -8.85 4.02 21.68
CA ILE A 9 -8.42 5.12 20.79
C ILE A 9 -7.09 4.78 20.10
N LEU A 10 -6.11 4.27 20.85
CA LEU A 10 -4.82 3.87 20.30
C LEU A 10 -4.96 2.72 19.29
N ILE A 11 -5.74 1.69 19.61
CA ILE A 11 -5.99 0.57 18.69
C ILE A 11 -6.71 1.06 17.42
N GLY A 12 -7.72 1.91 17.57
CA GLY A 12 -8.41 2.51 16.42
C GLY A 12 -7.44 3.32 15.54
N GLY A 13 -6.56 4.09 16.15
CA GLY A 13 -5.54 4.88 15.47
C GLY A 13 -4.57 4.06 14.58
N ASP A 14 -4.37 2.78 14.91
CA ASP A 14 -3.54 1.87 14.12
C ASP A 14 -4.31 1.19 12.96
N LEU A 15 -5.60 1.44 12.81
CA LEU A 15 -6.44 0.84 11.76
C LEU A 15 -6.64 1.80 10.58
N ILE A 16 -6.56 1.25 9.37
CA ILE A 16 -7.06 1.87 8.14
C ILE A 16 -8.29 1.06 7.70
N THR A 17 -9.46 1.69 7.73
CA THR A 17 -10.75 1.03 7.51
C THR A 17 -11.33 1.36 6.14
N GLY A 18 -12.02 0.38 5.53
CA GLY A 18 -12.78 0.60 4.29
C GLY A 18 -14.06 1.39 4.53
N VAL A 19 -14.55 2.02 3.45
CA VAL A 19 -15.80 2.77 3.45
C VAL A 19 -16.76 2.14 2.44
N GLU A 20 -18.04 2.09 2.78
CA GLU A 20 -19.07 1.60 1.86
C GLU A 20 -19.66 2.73 1.00
N GLY A 21 -19.87 2.44 -0.29
CA GLY A 21 -20.60 3.32 -1.22
C GLY A 21 -19.85 4.59 -1.62
N LEU A 22 -20.61 5.50 -2.20
CA LEU A 22 -20.10 6.76 -2.79
C LEU A 22 -20.14 7.94 -1.79
N GLU A 23 -20.86 7.78 -0.69
CA GLU A 23 -21.06 8.80 0.34
C GLU A 23 -20.94 8.16 1.72
N VAL A 24 -20.69 8.98 2.72
CA VAL A 24 -20.67 8.54 4.12
C VAL A 24 -22.11 8.19 4.53
N GLY A 25 -22.34 6.94 4.94
CA GLY A 25 -23.65 6.47 5.40
C GLY A 25 -24.07 7.13 6.72
N ALA A 26 -25.38 7.14 7.00
CA ALA A 26 -25.92 7.79 8.20
C ALA A 26 -25.42 7.16 9.53
N ASP A 27 -24.98 5.92 9.50
CA ASP A 27 -24.45 5.17 10.65
C ASP A 27 -22.91 5.23 10.77
N PHE A 28 -22.24 5.86 9.81
CA PHE A 28 -20.78 5.94 9.77
C PHE A 28 -20.21 6.65 11.00
N GLU A 29 -20.81 7.78 11.39
CA GLU A 29 -20.39 8.56 12.56
C GLU A 29 -20.52 7.72 13.83
N ASP A 30 -21.60 6.98 13.99
CA ASP A 30 -21.79 6.05 15.11
C ASP A 30 -20.76 4.91 15.15
N HIS A 31 -20.32 4.42 13.98
CA HIS A 31 -19.25 3.42 13.88
C HIS A 31 -17.90 4.03 14.20
N TYR A 32 -17.59 5.20 13.64
CA TYR A 32 -16.35 5.91 13.90
C TYR A 32 -16.19 6.24 15.40
N LEU A 33 -17.27 6.65 16.07
CA LEU A 33 -17.26 6.90 17.51
C LEU A 33 -16.98 5.66 18.36
N LYS A 34 -17.19 4.45 17.83
CA LYS A 34 -16.86 3.19 18.52
C LYS A 34 -15.43 2.72 18.25
N CYS A 35 -14.87 3.09 17.09
CA CYS A 35 -13.53 2.73 16.68
C CYS A 35 -12.97 3.84 15.80
N PRO A 36 -12.37 4.89 16.39
CA PRO A 36 -11.82 6.03 15.66
C PRO A 36 -10.56 5.61 14.90
N SER A 37 -10.74 5.18 13.66
CA SER A 37 -9.63 4.72 12.81
C SER A 37 -8.68 5.84 12.42
N GLY A 38 -7.38 5.52 12.34
CA GLY A 38 -6.31 6.45 11.95
C GLY A 38 -6.30 6.75 10.45
N GLY A 39 -7.07 6.02 9.65
CA GLY A 39 -7.20 6.26 8.22
C GLY A 39 -8.34 5.51 7.56
N PHE A 40 -8.54 5.84 6.28
CA PHE A 40 -9.57 5.23 5.43
C PHE A 40 -8.94 4.78 4.11
N ILE A 41 -9.37 3.61 3.60
CA ILE A 41 -8.99 3.13 2.27
C ILE A 41 -10.18 3.22 1.33
N LEU A 42 -9.94 3.77 0.13
CA LEU A 42 -10.91 3.86 -0.95
C LEU A 42 -10.65 2.80 -2.01
N PHE A 43 -11.73 2.27 -2.57
CA PHE A 43 -11.72 1.29 -3.65
C PHE A 43 -12.54 1.79 -4.85
N GLY A 44 -12.58 1.04 -5.94
CA GLY A 44 -13.41 1.38 -7.09
C GLY A 44 -14.90 1.58 -6.77
N ARG A 45 -15.43 0.91 -5.73
CA ARG A 45 -16.82 1.09 -5.27
C ARG A 45 -17.09 2.49 -4.69
N ASN A 46 -16.04 3.22 -4.33
CA ASN A 46 -16.15 4.58 -3.79
C ASN A 46 -15.95 5.67 -4.87
N ALA A 47 -15.74 5.28 -6.13
CA ALA A 47 -15.31 6.16 -7.21
C ALA A 47 -16.40 6.34 -8.27
N GLY A 48 -17.23 7.37 -8.14
CA GLY A 48 -18.27 7.73 -9.10
C GLY A 48 -17.88 8.90 -10.01
N SER A 49 -17.29 9.96 -9.44
CA SER A 49 -16.78 11.12 -10.16
C SER A 49 -15.73 11.84 -9.30
N ALA A 50 -14.91 12.70 -9.92
CA ALA A 50 -13.90 13.48 -9.20
C ALA A 50 -14.53 14.36 -8.09
N ALA A 51 -15.62 15.04 -8.39
CA ALA A 51 -16.31 15.88 -7.41
C ALA A 51 -16.88 15.06 -6.24
N GLN A 52 -17.45 13.88 -6.54
CA GLN A 52 -18.00 12.99 -5.52
C GLN A 52 -16.89 12.40 -4.64
N VAL A 53 -15.77 11.90 -5.21
CA VAL A 53 -14.63 11.38 -4.43
C VAL A 53 -14.07 12.47 -3.52
N ARG A 54 -13.94 13.70 -4.03
CA ARG A 54 -13.48 14.83 -3.22
C ARG A 54 -14.44 15.12 -2.06
N ALA A 55 -15.74 15.15 -2.30
CA ALA A 55 -16.73 15.34 -1.24
C ALA A 55 -16.69 14.23 -0.18
N LEU A 56 -16.51 12.96 -0.62
CA LEU A 56 -16.34 11.83 0.29
C LEU A 56 -15.12 12.00 1.18
N THR A 57 -13.95 12.32 0.61
CA THR A 57 -12.71 12.49 1.37
C THR A 57 -12.76 13.67 2.34
N ASP A 58 -13.41 14.77 1.96
CA ASP A 58 -13.62 15.92 2.85
C ASP A 58 -14.54 15.54 4.01
N CYS A 59 -15.65 14.86 3.74
CA CYS A 59 -16.58 14.40 4.78
C CYS A 59 -15.91 13.43 5.78
N LEU A 60 -15.10 12.49 5.30
CA LEU A 60 -14.35 11.56 6.17
C LEU A 60 -13.40 12.31 7.13
N ARG A 61 -12.73 13.35 6.63
CA ARG A 61 -11.86 14.20 7.47
C ARG A 61 -12.66 15.01 8.48
N ASP A 62 -13.76 15.61 8.02
CA ASP A 62 -14.60 16.46 8.87
C ASP A 62 -15.17 15.66 10.05
N VAL A 63 -15.68 14.44 9.81
CA VAL A 63 -16.15 13.56 10.87
C VAL A 63 -15.01 13.20 11.83
N ALA A 64 -13.86 12.81 11.30
CA ALA A 64 -12.72 12.44 12.15
C ALA A 64 -12.24 13.59 13.03
N LEU A 65 -12.10 14.80 12.49
CA LEU A 65 -11.65 16.00 13.22
C LEU A 65 -12.71 16.50 14.19
N ALA A 66 -14.01 16.39 13.88
CA ALA A 66 -15.08 16.79 14.78
C ALA A 66 -15.09 15.94 16.06
N HIS A 67 -14.74 14.66 15.97
CA HIS A 67 -14.78 13.73 17.11
C HIS A 67 -13.43 13.52 17.79
N ASN A 68 -12.32 13.84 17.11
CA ASN A 68 -10.96 13.69 17.62
C ASN A 68 -10.07 14.88 17.20
N PRO A 69 -10.35 16.11 17.69
CA PRO A 69 -9.65 17.31 17.24
C PRO A 69 -8.16 17.34 17.60
N ASP A 70 -7.76 16.59 18.63
CA ASP A 70 -6.37 16.48 19.10
C ASP A 70 -5.58 15.36 18.39
N HIS A 71 -6.25 14.54 17.58
CA HIS A 71 -5.59 13.49 16.80
C HIS A 71 -5.08 14.02 15.44
N PRO A 72 -4.05 13.39 14.89
CA PRO A 72 -3.61 13.68 13.52
C PRO A 72 -4.77 13.54 12.51
N THR A 73 -4.74 14.34 11.47
CA THR A 73 -5.67 14.19 10.34
C THR A 73 -5.60 12.76 9.79
N PRO A 74 -6.75 12.08 9.60
CA PRO A 74 -6.75 10.69 9.15
C PRO A 74 -6.12 10.56 7.77
N LEU A 75 -5.38 9.47 7.57
CA LEU A 75 -4.84 9.12 6.27
C LEU A 75 -5.98 8.66 5.36
N ILE A 76 -5.99 9.12 4.11
CA ILE A 76 -6.88 8.59 3.08
C ILE A 76 -6.03 7.92 2.03
N GLY A 77 -6.15 6.60 1.94
CA GLY A 77 -5.32 5.74 1.11
C GLY A 77 -6.08 5.13 -0.07
N ILE A 78 -5.33 4.73 -1.10
CA ILE A 78 -5.85 4.04 -2.28
C ILE A 78 -4.73 3.23 -2.96
N ASP A 79 -5.10 2.17 -3.70
CA ASP A 79 -4.20 1.39 -4.55
C ASP A 79 -4.20 1.91 -5.99
N GLN A 80 -3.76 3.14 -6.21
CA GLN A 80 -3.68 3.73 -7.55
C GLN A 80 -2.30 3.45 -8.18
N GLU A 81 -2.12 2.22 -8.70
CA GLU A 81 -0.85 1.76 -9.29
C GLU A 81 -0.71 2.14 -10.78
N GLY A 82 -1.83 2.43 -11.44
CA GLY A 82 -1.89 2.53 -12.89
C GLY A 82 -2.10 1.18 -13.58
N GLY A 83 -2.18 1.18 -14.91
CA GLY A 83 -2.36 -0.04 -15.70
C GLY A 83 -3.60 -0.85 -15.30
N SER A 84 -3.40 -2.10 -14.86
CA SER A 84 -4.48 -3.02 -14.49
C SER A 84 -5.15 -2.65 -13.16
N LEU A 85 -4.39 -2.10 -12.20
CA LEU A 85 -4.91 -1.70 -10.88
C LEU A 85 -5.02 -0.18 -10.76
N SER A 86 -6.20 0.32 -11.08
CA SER A 86 -6.53 1.75 -11.10
C SER A 86 -7.98 1.93 -10.67
N PRO A 87 -8.27 1.99 -9.36
CA PRO A 87 -9.62 2.20 -8.82
C PRO A 87 -10.30 3.47 -9.34
N LEU A 88 -9.51 4.50 -9.67
CA LEU A 88 -10.00 5.79 -10.19
C LEU A 88 -10.02 5.86 -11.72
N ARG A 89 -10.03 4.70 -12.40
CA ARG A 89 -10.06 4.64 -13.89
C ARG A 89 -11.24 5.45 -14.45
N GLY A 90 -10.93 6.32 -15.40
CA GLY A 90 -11.93 7.20 -16.04
C GLY A 90 -12.25 8.48 -15.24
N ILE A 91 -11.69 8.63 -14.04
CA ILE A 91 -11.85 9.83 -13.19
C ILE A 91 -10.57 10.66 -13.19
N VAL A 92 -9.41 9.99 -13.19
CA VAL A 92 -8.08 10.60 -13.19
C VAL A 92 -7.30 10.25 -14.46
N SER A 93 -6.09 10.75 -14.57
CA SER A 93 -5.18 10.49 -15.68
C SER A 93 -4.97 8.99 -15.90
N SER A 94 -5.08 8.54 -17.14
CA SER A 94 -4.80 7.15 -17.50
C SER A 94 -3.32 6.96 -17.74
N LEU A 95 -2.64 6.30 -16.82
CA LEU A 95 -1.21 6.04 -16.88
C LEU A 95 -0.93 4.55 -17.09
N PRO A 96 0.19 4.20 -17.76
CA PRO A 96 0.61 2.81 -17.89
C PRO A 96 0.95 2.25 -16.50
N GLY A 97 0.77 0.92 -16.33
CA GLY A 97 1.26 0.21 -15.15
C GLY A 97 2.78 0.09 -15.14
N ASN A 98 3.31 -0.45 -14.05
CA ASN A 98 4.75 -0.53 -13.77
C ASN A 98 5.54 -1.25 -14.88
N MET A 99 5.02 -2.36 -15.41
CA MET A 99 5.67 -3.07 -16.54
C MET A 99 5.78 -2.18 -17.77
N GLY A 100 4.74 -1.38 -18.08
CA GLY A 100 4.76 -0.42 -19.19
C GLY A 100 5.77 0.70 -18.96
N LEU A 101 5.85 1.24 -17.75
CA LEU A 101 6.85 2.24 -17.36
C LEU A 101 8.28 1.66 -17.48
N ALA A 102 8.50 0.46 -16.96
CA ALA A 102 9.80 -0.19 -17.07
C ALA A 102 10.20 -0.48 -18.53
N ALA A 103 9.24 -0.79 -19.40
CA ALA A 103 9.50 -1.04 -20.82
C ALA A 103 10.06 0.19 -21.58
N THR A 104 9.86 1.41 -21.05
CA THR A 104 10.47 2.63 -21.62
C THR A 104 11.98 2.64 -21.50
N GLY A 105 12.55 1.92 -20.51
CA GLY A 105 13.97 1.98 -20.18
C GLY A 105 14.42 3.28 -19.49
N ASP A 106 13.48 4.22 -19.25
CA ASP A 106 13.75 5.54 -18.68
C ASP A 106 13.06 5.69 -17.29
N PRO A 107 13.82 5.70 -16.19
CA PRO A 107 13.25 5.90 -14.85
C PRO A 107 12.54 7.24 -14.63
N GLU A 108 12.90 8.29 -15.41
CA GLU A 108 12.18 9.57 -15.35
C GLU A 108 10.71 9.44 -15.78
N ALA A 109 10.40 8.49 -16.68
CA ALA A 109 9.01 8.17 -17.01
C ALA A 109 8.22 7.69 -15.77
N ALA A 110 8.85 6.91 -14.88
CA ALA A 110 8.22 6.48 -13.63
C ALA A 110 8.05 7.66 -12.67
N ARG A 111 9.03 8.58 -12.56
CA ARG A 111 8.90 9.78 -11.74
C ARG A 111 7.75 10.67 -12.22
N TYR A 112 7.68 10.89 -13.52
CA TYR A 112 6.59 11.68 -14.11
C TYR A 112 5.22 11.03 -13.86
N ALA A 113 5.11 9.69 -14.02
CA ALA A 113 3.88 8.97 -13.73
C ALA A 113 3.49 9.07 -12.25
N GLY A 114 4.44 8.92 -11.33
CA GLY A 114 4.23 9.12 -9.89
C GLY A 114 3.76 10.54 -9.56
N TYR A 115 4.37 11.56 -10.17
CA TYR A 115 3.99 12.95 -9.99
C TYR A 115 2.57 13.24 -10.49
N VAL A 116 2.21 12.78 -11.68
CA VAL A 116 0.85 12.95 -12.23
C VAL A 116 -0.17 12.23 -11.35
N THR A 117 0.12 10.97 -10.96
CA THR A 117 -0.73 10.23 -10.01
C THR A 117 -0.91 11.02 -8.72
N GLY A 118 0.17 11.54 -8.15
CA GLY A 118 0.12 12.30 -6.90
C GLY A 118 -0.70 13.59 -7.03
N CYS A 119 -0.58 14.33 -8.13
CA CYS A 119 -1.40 15.52 -8.40
C CYS A 119 -2.90 15.16 -8.47
N ASP A 120 -3.23 14.09 -9.19
CA ASP A 120 -4.61 13.60 -9.26
C ASP A 120 -5.15 13.24 -7.87
N LEU A 121 -4.39 12.47 -7.08
CA LEU A 121 -4.76 12.05 -5.73
C LEU A 121 -4.94 13.25 -4.78
N THR A 122 -4.01 14.19 -4.80
CA THR A 122 -4.07 15.41 -3.98
C THR A 122 -5.33 16.23 -4.29
N THR A 123 -5.69 16.36 -5.58
CA THR A 123 -6.90 17.05 -6.03
C THR A 123 -8.16 16.40 -5.45
N LEU A 124 -8.16 15.08 -5.32
CA LEU A 124 -9.25 14.28 -4.75
C LEU A 124 -9.19 14.18 -3.22
N GLY A 125 -8.21 14.81 -2.59
CA GLY A 125 -8.05 14.77 -1.15
C GLY A 125 -7.46 13.45 -0.62
N ILE A 126 -6.85 12.62 -1.45
CA ILE A 126 -6.21 11.36 -1.06
C ILE A 126 -4.75 11.66 -0.71
N SER A 127 -4.30 11.21 0.47
CA SER A 127 -3.00 11.56 1.05
C SER A 127 -1.97 10.44 1.01
N LEU A 128 -2.40 9.19 0.73
CA LEU A 128 -1.56 8.00 0.73
C LEU A 128 -1.84 7.14 -0.50
N ASN A 129 -0.80 6.76 -1.23
CA ASN A 129 -0.91 5.75 -2.28
C ASN A 129 -0.21 4.46 -1.84
N PHE A 130 -0.91 3.32 -1.90
CA PHE A 130 -0.33 2.00 -1.67
C PHE A 130 0.41 1.53 -2.94
N ALA A 131 1.44 2.28 -3.32
CA ALA A 131 2.37 2.09 -4.43
C ALA A 131 3.70 2.76 -4.08
N PRO A 132 4.83 2.34 -4.69
CA PRO A 132 4.98 1.37 -5.78
C PRO A 132 5.02 -0.09 -5.36
N VAL A 133 4.69 -0.98 -6.32
CA VAL A 133 4.93 -2.42 -6.20
C VAL A 133 6.39 -2.71 -6.51
N LEU A 134 7.10 -3.34 -5.56
CA LEU A 134 8.50 -3.72 -5.71
C LEU A 134 8.70 -5.23 -5.91
N ASP A 135 7.59 -5.99 -5.95
CA ASP A 135 7.63 -7.42 -6.27
C ASP A 135 8.24 -7.66 -7.64
N LEU A 136 9.08 -8.67 -7.75
CA LEU A 136 9.67 -9.09 -9.02
C LEU A 136 8.74 -10.04 -9.78
N THR A 137 8.77 -9.98 -11.11
CA THR A 137 8.07 -10.95 -11.97
C THR A 137 8.86 -12.25 -11.99
N ARG A 138 8.61 -13.16 -11.05
CA ARG A 138 9.23 -14.49 -11.00
C ARG A 138 8.49 -15.48 -11.87
N GLU A 139 7.18 -15.52 -11.68
CA GLU A 139 6.26 -16.34 -12.45
C GLU A 139 5.45 -15.41 -13.37
N PRO A 140 5.67 -15.47 -14.69
CA PRO A 140 4.99 -14.58 -15.65
C PRO A 140 3.45 -14.69 -15.60
N LEU A 141 2.94 -15.83 -15.16
CA LEU A 141 1.51 -16.10 -15.02
C LEU A 141 0.96 -15.86 -13.61
N ASN A 142 1.79 -15.38 -12.67
CA ASN A 142 1.32 -15.02 -11.33
C ASN A 142 0.25 -13.91 -11.45
N PRO A 143 -1.02 -14.19 -11.09
CA PRO A 143 -2.10 -13.23 -11.26
C PRO A 143 -2.00 -12.03 -10.32
N ALA A 144 -1.35 -12.20 -9.17
CA ALA A 144 -1.22 -11.16 -8.16
C ALA A 144 -0.18 -10.09 -8.53
N VAL A 145 0.89 -10.45 -9.20
CA VAL A 145 2.00 -9.53 -9.54
C VAL A 145 1.99 -9.16 -11.02
N SER A 146 2.23 -10.12 -11.93
CA SER A 146 2.14 -9.93 -13.39
C SER A 146 2.58 -8.53 -13.86
N THR A 147 1.69 -7.80 -14.54
CA THR A 147 1.95 -6.46 -15.10
C THR A 147 2.09 -5.35 -14.05
N ARG A 148 1.84 -5.65 -12.76
CA ARG A 148 2.04 -4.71 -11.65
C ARG A 148 3.51 -4.54 -11.27
N SER A 149 4.39 -5.47 -11.68
CA SER A 149 5.84 -5.42 -11.45
C SER A 149 6.56 -4.50 -12.44
N PHE A 150 7.69 -3.94 -12.04
CA PHE A 150 8.66 -3.29 -12.93
C PHE A 150 9.56 -4.27 -13.68
N GLY A 151 9.42 -5.59 -13.44
CA GLY A 151 10.17 -6.66 -14.10
C GLY A 151 10.82 -7.64 -13.12
N ASP A 152 11.77 -8.42 -13.64
CA ASP A 152 12.47 -9.48 -12.93
C ASP A 152 13.89 -9.10 -12.46
N ASP A 153 14.43 -7.97 -12.94
CA ASP A 153 15.70 -7.42 -12.49
C ASP A 153 15.51 -6.59 -11.22
N PRO A 154 16.13 -7.00 -10.08
CA PRO A 154 15.87 -6.38 -8.78
C PRO A 154 16.38 -4.92 -8.68
N ASP A 155 17.52 -4.59 -9.29
CA ASP A 155 18.07 -3.24 -9.26
C ASP A 155 17.26 -2.29 -10.14
N ARG A 156 16.80 -2.80 -11.28
CA ARG A 156 15.91 -2.07 -12.17
C ARG A 156 14.57 -1.80 -11.51
N ALA A 157 13.97 -2.81 -10.87
CA ALA A 157 12.71 -2.66 -10.13
C ALA A 157 12.84 -1.62 -9.01
N ALA A 158 13.94 -1.67 -8.24
CA ALA A 158 14.24 -0.67 -7.22
C ALA A 158 14.40 0.73 -7.82
N GLY A 159 15.12 0.87 -8.93
CA GLY A 159 15.36 2.15 -9.59
C GLY A 159 14.06 2.81 -10.07
N PHE A 160 13.21 2.09 -10.78
CA PHE A 160 11.90 2.57 -11.24
C PHE A 160 10.96 2.85 -10.07
N GLY A 161 10.89 1.95 -9.08
CA GLY A 161 10.06 2.15 -7.89
C GLY A 161 10.45 3.39 -7.11
N ARG A 162 11.76 3.66 -6.96
CA ARG A 162 12.27 4.87 -6.30
C ARG A 162 11.83 6.14 -7.02
N GLU A 163 11.97 6.18 -8.32
CA GLU A 163 11.60 7.36 -9.09
C GLU A 163 10.08 7.58 -9.08
N TYR A 164 9.26 6.51 -9.14
CA TYR A 164 7.82 6.62 -8.97
C TYR A 164 7.44 7.19 -7.58
N ALA A 165 8.06 6.67 -6.51
CA ALA A 165 7.85 7.17 -5.15
C ALA A 165 8.26 8.64 -5.01
N ARG A 166 9.37 9.06 -5.62
CA ARG A 166 9.79 10.48 -5.66
C ARG A 166 8.74 11.36 -6.30
N GLY A 167 8.15 10.93 -7.42
CA GLY A 167 7.08 11.66 -8.07
C GLY A 167 5.86 11.86 -7.15
N LEU A 168 5.44 10.82 -6.43
CA LEU A 168 4.35 10.91 -5.44
C LEU A 168 4.67 11.94 -4.35
N VAL A 169 5.87 11.89 -3.77
CA VAL A 169 6.32 12.83 -2.72
C VAL A 169 6.38 14.27 -3.23
N GLU A 170 6.87 14.49 -4.45
CA GLU A 170 6.91 15.81 -5.09
C GLU A 170 5.51 16.42 -5.26
N ALA A 171 4.48 15.58 -5.42
CA ALA A 171 3.08 15.99 -5.47
C ALA A 171 2.39 16.05 -4.10
N GLY A 172 3.10 15.76 -3.00
CA GLY A 172 2.58 15.83 -1.63
C GLY A 172 1.82 14.60 -1.16
N VAL A 173 2.01 13.43 -1.80
CA VAL A 173 1.36 12.16 -1.45
C VAL A 173 2.36 11.21 -0.80
N LEU A 174 1.95 10.60 0.30
CA LEU A 174 2.70 9.52 0.96
C LEU A 174 2.64 8.25 0.11
N PHE A 175 3.65 7.39 0.27
CA PHE A 175 3.76 6.16 -0.51
C PHE A 175 4.04 4.94 0.35
N THR A 176 3.68 3.77 -0.15
CA THR A 176 3.92 2.48 0.52
C THR A 176 4.52 1.50 -0.47
N VAL A 177 5.72 1.00 -0.18
CA VAL A 177 6.33 -0.06 -0.97
C VAL A 177 5.74 -1.41 -0.60
N LYS A 178 5.46 -2.27 -1.60
CA LYS A 178 4.75 -3.53 -1.41
C LYS A 178 5.20 -4.60 -2.39
N HIS A 179 4.99 -5.87 -2.04
CA HIS A 179 4.47 -6.46 -0.83
C HIS A 179 5.59 -7.20 -0.10
N PHE A 180 6.11 -6.60 0.96
CA PHE A 180 7.28 -7.13 1.69
C PHE A 180 7.03 -8.52 2.29
N PRO A 181 7.97 -9.48 2.21
CA PRO A 181 9.31 -9.41 1.62
C PRO A 181 9.39 -9.84 0.13
N GLY A 182 8.28 -9.89 -0.60
CA GLY A 182 8.15 -10.20 -2.03
C GLY A 182 7.01 -11.18 -2.32
N HIS A 183 5.99 -10.75 -3.05
CA HIS A 183 4.83 -11.59 -3.41
C HIS A 183 5.05 -12.38 -4.70
N GLY A 184 6.02 -11.98 -5.53
CA GLY A 184 6.28 -12.59 -6.84
C GLY A 184 6.78 -14.04 -6.81
N VAL A 185 7.12 -14.55 -5.64
CA VAL A 185 7.72 -15.87 -5.40
C VAL A 185 6.70 -17.01 -5.26
N SER A 186 5.41 -16.70 -5.13
CA SER A 186 4.35 -17.71 -5.03
C SER A 186 3.58 -17.81 -6.35
N PRO A 187 3.29 -19.03 -6.85
CA PRO A 187 2.39 -19.21 -7.98
C PRO A 187 0.92 -18.95 -7.64
N ASP A 188 0.60 -18.91 -6.33
CA ASP A 188 -0.77 -18.80 -5.85
C ASP A 188 -1.13 -17.34 -5.55
N ASP A 189 -2.40 -17.01 -5.75
CA ASP A 189 -2.98 -15.72 -5.38
C ASP A 189 -3.41 -15.74 -3.91
N SER A 190 -2.89 -14.80 -3.11
CA SER A 190 -3.23 -14.64 -1.70
C SER A 190 -4.71 -14.31 -1.44
N HIS A 191 -5.48 -13.95 -2.46
CA HIS A 191 -6.92 -13.77 -2.36
C HIS A 191 -7.70 -15.11 -2.36
N VAL A 192 -7.06 -16.22 -2.73
CA VAL A 192 -7.72 -17.53 -2.91
C VAL A 192 -7.27 -18.55 -1.88
N SER A 193 -5.99 -18.52 -1.49
CA SER A 193 -5.40 -19.43 -0.50
C SER A 193 -4.21 -18.74 0.17
N MET A 194 -3.75 -19.29 1.31
CA MET A 194 -2.51 -18.80 1.92
C MET A 194 -1.31 -19.26 1.07
N PRO A 195 -0.70 -18.35 0.27
CA PRO A 195 0.42 -18.73 -0.58
C PRO A 195 1.68 -18.96 0.25
N GLU A 196 2.55 -19.85 -0.24
CA GLU A 196 3.78 -20.21 0.45
C GLU A 196 4.99 -20.01 -0.45
N CYS A 197 6.03 -19.37 0.10
CA CYS A 197 7.34 -19.26 -0.49
C CYS A 197 8.28 -20.27 0.15
N LEU A 198 8.84 -21.18 -0.69
CA LEU A 198 9.81 -22.20 -0.28
C LEU A 198 11.27 -21.82 -0.56
N MET A 199 11.52 -20.61 -1.07
CA MET A 199 12.88 -20.14 -1.35
C MET A 199 13.71 -20.05 -0.06
N SER A 200 15.03 -20.30 -0.20
CA SER A 200 15.97 -20.08 0.89
C SER A 200 16.09 -18.58 1.23
N VAL A 201 16.52 -18.28 2.45
CA VAL A 201 16.77 -16.88 2.86
C VAL A 201 17.87 -16.25 1.99
N GLU A 202 18.87 -17.05 1.59
CA GLU A 202 19.95 -16.63 0.75
C GLU A 202 19.50 -16.26 -0.66
N ASP A 203 18.54 -16.99 -1.23
CA ASP A 203 18.00 -16.69 -2.57
C ASP A 203 17.09 -15.48 -2.54
N LEU A 204 16.24 -15.36 -1.51
CA LEU A 204 15.46 -14.14 -1.26
C LEU A 204 16.35 -12.91 -1.13
N ALA A 205 17.45 -13.02 -0.37
CA ALA A 205 18.39 -11.91 -0.15
C ALA A 205 19.12 -11.46 -1.42
N ARG A 206 19.34 -12.39 -2.36
CA ARG A 206 20.00 -12.07 -3.64
C ARG A 206 19.08 -11.45 -4.67
N GLN A 207 17.79 -11.57 -4.48
CA GLN A 207 16.82 -11.24 -5.51
C GLN A 207 15.65 -10.42 -4.94
N ASP A 208 14.63 -11.07 -4.38
CA ASP A 208 13.35 -10.46 -4.03
C ASP A 208 13.45 -9.41 -2.92
N LEU A 209 14.39 -9.56 -2.00
CA LEU A 209 14.67 -8.56 -0.96
C LEU A 209 15.47 -7.35 -1.45
N VAL A 210 16.18 -7.43 -2.58
CA VAL A 210 17.06 -6.34 -3.04
C VAL A 210 16.31 -5.02 -3.21
N PRO A 211 15.13 -4.95 -3.87
CA PRO A 211 14.39 -3.69 -3.98
C PRO A 211 13.99 -3.13 -2.62
N PHE A 212 13.59 -3.99 -1.68
CA PHE A 212 13.19 -3.58 -0.33
C PHE A 212 14.38 -3.12 0.51
N VAL A 213 15.55 -3.77 0.40
CA VAL A 213 16.80 -3.31 1.05
C VAL A 213 17.20 -1.91 0.58
N GLN A 214 16.96 -1.58 -0.68
CA GLN A 214 17.15 -0.22 -1.16
C GLN A 214 16.09 0.74 -0.61
N ALA A 215 14.83 0.29 -0.55
CA ALA A 215 13.69 1.10 -0.13
C ALA A 215 13.71 1.51 1.36
N VAL A 216 14.38 0.75 2.25
CA VAL A 216 14.53 1.17 3.67
C VAL A 216 15.25 2.52 3.82
N LYS A 217 15.98 2.96 2.79
CA LYS A 217 16.70 4.23 2.77
C LYS A 217 15.90 5.36 2.10
N TRP A 218 14.72 5.08 1.57
CA TRP A 218 13.92 6.11 0.90
C TRP A 218 13.18 6.95 1.95
N PRO A 219 13.35 8.28 1.94
CA PRO A 219 12.69 9.14 2.91
C PRO A 219 11.18 9.02 2.82
N GLY A 220 10.53 8.77 3.96
CA GLY A 220 9.08 8.68 4.04
C GLY A 220 8.47 7.35 3.58
N ALA A 221 9.28 6.34 3.29
CA ALA A 221 8.76 5.03 2.93
C ALA A 221 7.94 4.41 4.06
N ALA A 222 6.75 3.89 3.72
CA ALA A 222 6.05 2.88 4.50
C ALA A 222 6.21 1.52 3.80
N PHE A 223 6.09 0.43 4.54
CA PHE A 223 6.18 -0.93 4.00
C PHE A 223 4.88 -1.67 4.24
N MET A 224 4.35 -2.31 3.20
CA MET A 224 3.20 -3.21 3.33
C MET A 224 3.69 -4.65 3.33
N ALA A 225 3.37 -5.37 4.41
CA ALA A 225 3.69 -6.79 4.57
C ALA A 225 2.61 -7.66 3.93
N THR A 226 3.04 -8.62 3.11
CA THR A 226 2.17 -9.58 2.44
C THR A 226 1.62 -10.67 3.37
N HIS A 227 0.54 -11.32 2.96
CA HIS A 227 0.03 -12.53 3.63
C HIS A 227 0.66 -13.84 3.12
N VAL A 228 1.76 -13.77 2.38
CA VAL A 228 2.56 -14.96 1.98
C VAL A 228 3.33 -15.51 3.17
N LYS A 229 3.34 -16.83 3.33
CA LYS A 229 4.16 -17.54 4.29
C LYS A 229 5.55 -17.80 3.70
N PHE A 230 6.60 -17.36 4.38
CA PHE A 230 7.99 -17.58 4.02
C PHE A 230 8.60 -18.65 4.90
N SER A 231 8.46 -19.92 4.53
CA SER A 231 8.78 -21.06 5.40
C SER A 231 10.25 -21.14 5.81
N ALA A 232 11.18 -20.57 5.05
CA ALA A 232 12.58 -20.45 5.44
C ALA A 232 12.84 -19.41 6.55
N ILE A 233 11.87 -18.51 6.84
CA ILE A 233 11.97 -17.48 7.89
C ILE A 233 11.01 -17.82 9.05
N ASP A 234 9.75 -18.09 8.74
CA ASP A 234 8.72 -18.51 9.69
C ASP A 234 7.80 -19.55 9.00
N ALA A 235 7.90 -20.80 9.42
CA ALA A 235 7.14 -21.90 8.84
C ALA A 235 5.66 -21.93 9.30
N THR A 236 5.26 -21.05 10.22
CA THR A 236 3.96 -21.11 10.90
C THR A 236 3.03 -19.95 10.58
N ARG A 237 3.56 -18.80 10.19
CA ARG A 237 2.80 -17.55 10.04
C ARG A 237 3.09 -16.87 8.73
N PRO A 238 2.10 -16.19 8.13
CA PRO A 238 2.36 -15.28 6.99
C PRO A 238 3.23 -14.10 7.43
N ALA A 239 3.89 -13.44 6.49
CA ALA A 239 4.81 -12.35 6.75
C ALA A 239 4.19 -11.22 7.59
N SER A 240 2.93 -10.87 7.33
CA SER A 240 2.17 -9.85 8.06
C SER A 240 1.97 -10.14 9.55
N LEU A 241 2.00 -11.42 9.96
CA LEU A 241 1.84 -11.86 11.36
C LEU A 241 3.14 -12.43 11.95
N SER A 242 4.23 -12.46 11.17
CA SER A 242 5.49 -13.06 11.60
C SER A 242 6.40 -12.03 12.28
N ARG A 243 6.70 -12.26 13.55
CA ARG A 243 7.71 -11.49 14.27
C ARG A 243 9.09 -11.64 13.64
N ASP A 244 9.42 -12.82 13.11
CA ASP A 244 10.74 -13.09 12.51
C ASP A 244 10.90 -12.30 11.20
N VAL A 245 9.81 -12.12 10.43
CA VAL A 245 9.82 -11.29 9.22
C VAL A 245 9.84 -9.80 9.58
N ILE A 246 8.91 -9.33 10.41
CA ILE A 246 8.79 -7.88 10.67
C ILE A 246 9.87 -7.40 11.63
N THR A 247 9.97 -8.00 12.82
CA THR A 247 10.94 -7.54 13.83
C THR A 247 12.34 -8.04 13.52
N GLY A 248 12.48 -9.32 13.16
CA GLY A 248 13.79 -9.94 12.93
C GLY A 248 14.46 -9.47 11.63
N LEU A 249 13.75 -9.57 10.50
CA LEU A 249 14.31 -9.22 9.20
C LEU A 249 14.20 -7.72 8.92
N LEU A 250 12.98 -7.15 8.86
CA LEU A 250 12.78 -5.76 8.42
C LEU A 250 13.38 -4.76 9.43
N ARG A 251 12.98 -4.86 10.70
CA ARG A 251 13.48 -3.95 11.74
C ARG A 251 14.96 -4.23 12.11
N GLY A 252 15.26 -5.50 12.42
CA GLY A 252 16.56 -5.88 12.97
C GLY A 252 17.69 -5.94 11.93
N LYS A 253 17.53 -6.73 10.87
CA LYS A 253 18.61 -6.93 9.88
C LYS A 253 18.68 -5.83 8.84
N MET A 254 17.52 -5.33 8.36
CA MET A 254 17.47 -4.28 7.34
C MET A 254 17.50 -2.86 7.94
N GLY A 255 17.23 -2.71 9.26
CA GLY A 255 17.33 -1.43 9.97
C GLY A 255 16.19 -0.44 9.67
N PHE A 256 15.02 -0.93 9.25
CA PHE A 256 13.88 -0.07 8.98
C PHE A 256 13.16 0.31 10.27
N ASP A 257 12.94 1.59 10.52
CA ASP A 257 12.26 2.14 11.70
C ASP A 257 10.94 2.89 11.38
N GLY A 258 10.58 2.98 10.08
CA GLY A 258 9.37 3.65 9.61
C GLY A 258 8.08 2.83 9.82
N VAL A 259 7.00 3.27 9.18
CA VAL A 259 5.67 2.66 9.29
C VAL A 259 5.62 1.31 8.55
N VAL A 260 5.03 0.30 9.20
CA VAL A 260 4.72 -0.99 8.59
C VAL A 260 3.20 -1.20 8.63
N LEU A 261 2.63 -1.50 7.49
CA LEU A 261 1.22 -1.85 7.30
C LEU A 261 1.10 -3.34 6.99
N THR A 262 -0.01 -3.94 7.30
CA THR A 262 -0.40 -5.24 6.73
C THR A 262 -1.07 -5.02 5.39
N ASP A 263 -1.09 -6.04 4.53
CA ASP A 263 -2.07 -6.12 3.45
C ASP A 263 -3.48 -6.25 4.03
N CYS A 264 -4.51 -6.24 3.20
CA CYS A 264 -5.90 -6.27 3.63
C CYS A 264 -6.18 -7.50 4.53
N LEU A 265 -6.70 -7.28 5.74
CA LEU A 265 -7.01 -8.35 6.69
C LEU A 265 -8.26 -9.16 6.31
N GLU A 266 -9.01 -8.74 5.29
CA GLU A 266 -10.19 -9.45 4.78
C GLU A 266 -9.85 -10.38 3.59
N MET A 267 -8.57 -10.53 3.24
CA MET A 267 -8.12 -11.51 2.26
C MET A 267 -8.28 -12.91 2.83
N GLY A 268 -8.76 -13.87 2.00
CA GLY A 268 -9.15 -15.23 2.39
C GLY A 268 -8.00 -16.16 2.77
#